data_04c31f9dfda5ce536aa67cd1a826689f
#
_entry.id   04c31f9dfda5ce536aa67cd1a826689f
#
_cell.length_a   1.000
_cell.length_b   1.000
_cell.length_c   1.000
_cell.angle_alpha   90.00
_cell.angle_beta   90.00
_cell.angle_gamma   90.00
#
_symmetry.space_group_name_H-M   'P 1'
#
loop_
_entity.id
_entity.type
_entity.pdbx_description
1 polymer ?
#
loop_
_entity_poly.entity_id
_entity_poly.type
_entity_poly.pdbx_seq_one_letter_code
_entity_poly.pdbx_strand_id
1 'polypeptide(L)'
;SKLKTFLIIFFIAIFAIIIARHFIGLHFKKKFSARPAPGVIVSKVEKSLFYKSIETFGTAIAQNSKIYRVQKDQIVGNLNIENRFVKKGEIIIALKDNKNIVADFDGKIGKREIAQGVLGSNSLIVTLDDLKKIIIDIKIPENYVGVLKPGLKAEIKNSAFNKTFK
;
A
#
# COMPACT_ATOMS: atom_id res chain seq x y z
N SER A 1 -20.79 93.39 29.70
CA SER A 1 -21.70 92.34 29.16
C SER A 1 -20.98 91.34 28.21
N LYS A 2 -20.01 91.71 27.41
CA LYS A 2 -19.29 90.87 26.46
C LYS A 2 -18.56 89.67 27.14
N LEU A 3 -18.04 89.86 28.35
CA LEU A 3 -17.37 88.82 29.12
C LEU A 3 -18.34 87.70 29.57
N LYS A 4 -19.58 88.09 29.97
CA LYS A 4 -20.62 87.11 30.36
C LYS A 4 -21.00 86.21 29.15
N THR A 5 -21.17 86.85 28.00
CA THR A 5 -21.50 86.08 26.75
C THR A 5 -20.36 85.10 26.33
N PHE A 6 -19.11 85.55 26.46
CA PHE A 6 -17.96 84.74 26.19
C PHE A 6 -17.89 83.51 27.15
N LEU A 7 -18.12 83.75 28.44
CA LEU A 7 -18.14 82.69 29.43
C LEU A 7 -19.24 81.64 29.16
N ILE A 8 -20.43 82.12 28.79
CA ILE A 8 -21.53 81.18 28.44
C ILE A 8 -21.20 80.35 27.22
N ILE A 9 -20.65 80.94 26.16
CA ILE A 9 -20.28 80.20 24.97
C ILE A 9 -19.20 79.21 25.29
N PHE A 10 -18.19 79.55 26.11
CA PHE A 10 -17.12 78.65 26.53
C PHE A 10 -17.66 77.45 27.31
N PHE A 11 -18.59 77.63 28.25
CA PHE A 11 -19.21 76.55 28.99
C PHE A 11 -20.06 75.63 28.09
N ILE A 12 -20.78 76.21 27.13
CA ILE A 12 -21.56 75.44 26.15
C ILE A 12 -20.63 74.59 25.28
N ALA A 13 -19.49 75.10 24.85
CA ALA A 13 -18.53 74.38 24.06
C ALA A 13 -17.93 73.22 24.85
N ILE A 14 -17.54 73.40 26.11
CA ILE A 14 -17.03 72.30 26.95
C ILE A 14 -18.12 71.24 27.16
N PHE A 15 -19.36 71.69 27.44
CA PHE A 15 -20.46 70.72 27.59
C PHE A 15 -20.74 69.90 26.33
N ALA A 16 -20.67 70.53 25.17
CA ALA A 16 -20.81 69.86 23.90
C ALA A 16 -19.67 68.79 23.67
N ILE A 17 -18.42 69.12 24.03
CA ILE A 17 -17.29 68.21 23.94
C ILE A 17 -17.48 67.02 24.88
N ILE A 18 -17.97 67.21 26.10
CA ILE A 18 -18.23 66.14 27.05
C ILE A 18 -19.32 65.21 26.54
N ILE A 19 -20.41 65.76 26.01
CA ILE A 19 -21.47 64.97 25.40
C ILE A 19 -20.95 64.15 24.18
N ALA A 20 -20.25 64.81 23.31
CA ALA A 20 -19.68 64.16 22.13
C ALA A 20 -18.75 62.98 22.51
N ARG A 21 -17.86 63.19 23.49
CA ARG A 21 -16.97 62.14 24.03
C ARG A 21 -17.74 60.95 24.64
N HIS A 22 -18.83 61.27 25.34
CA HIS A 22 -19.67 60.22 25.93
C HIS A 22 -20.35 59.33 24.85
N PHE A 23 -20.94 59.99 23.85
CA PHE A 23 -21.55 59.24 22.73
C PHE A 23 -20.55 58.43 21.90
N ILE A 24 -19.38 59.00 21.63
CA ILE A 24 -18.32 58.29 20.93
C ILE A 24 -17.88 57.09 21.76
N GLY A 25 -17.69 57.25 23.09
CA GLY A 25 -17.31 56.14 23.98
C GLY A 25 -18.33 55.01 24.01
N LEU A 26 -19.63 55.33 24.02
CA LEU A 26 -20.71 54.35 23.94
C LEU A 26 -20.71 53.60 22.58
N HIS A 27 -20.50 54.33 21.50
CA HIS A 27 -20.46 53.72 20.15
C HIS A 27 -19.28 52.76 19.99
N PHE A 28 -18.10 53.15 20.45
CA PHE A 28 -16.94 52.30 20.43
C PHE A 28 -17.08 51.07 21.34
N LYS A 29 -17.63 51.24 22.55
CA LYS A 29 -17.92 50.10 23.43
C LYS A 29 -18.85 49.10 22.78
N LYS A 30 -19.90 49.55 22.11
CA LYS A 30 -20.87 48.65 21.44
C LYS A 30 -20.24 47.91 20.25
N LYS A 31 -19.34 48.57 19.52
CA LYS A 31 -18.74 48.00 18.29
C LYS A 31 -17.54 47.08 18.57
N PHE A 32 -16.78 47.34 19.62
CA PHE A 32 -15.53 46.61 19.90
C PHE A 32 -15.57 45.72 21.17
N SER A 33 -16.67 45.79 21.94
CA SER A 33 -16.82 44.99 23.16
C SER A 33 -17.28 43.55 22.90
N ALA A 34 -17.92 43.30 21.75
CA ALA A 34 -18.29 41.95 21.35
C ALA A 34 -17.11 41.32 20.62
N ARG A 35 -16.27 40.63 21.34
CA ARG A 35 -15.29 39.68 20.70
C ARG A 35 -16.13 38.66 19.95
N PRO A 36 -15.90 38.48 18.63
CA PRO A 36 -16.54 37.37 17.93
C PRO A 36 -16.17 36.07 18.67
N ALA A 37 -17.15 35.22 18.87
CA ALA A 37 -16.90 33.90 19.46
C ALA A 37 -15.80 33.21 18.65
N PRO A 38 -14.83 32.59 19.31
CA PRO A 38 -13.77 31.83 18.59
C PRO A 38 -14.45 30.81 17.70
N GLY A 39 -14.10 30.83 16.41
CA GLY A 39 -14.56 29.83 15.48
C GLY A 39 -14.04 28.45 15.92
N VAL A 40 -14.93 27.51 16.14
CA VAL A 40 -14.59 26.13 16.42
C VAL A 40 -14.83 25.30 15.17
N ILE A 41 -13.84 24.52 14.79
CA ILE A 41 -14.00 23.54 13.73
C ILE A 41 -14.66 22.33 14.38
N VAL A 42 -15.86 22.02 13.94
CA VAL A 42 -16.58 20.82 14.38
C VAL A 42 -16.58 19.82 13.23
N SER A 43 -16.27 18.57 13.53
CA SER A 43 -16.46 17.46 12.61
C SER A 43 -17.54 16.56 13.18
N LYS A 44 -18.38 16.04 12.29
CA LYS A 44 -19.38 15.05 12.65
C LYS A 44 -18.68 13.75 13.00
N VAL A 45 -18.95 13.22 14.18
CA VAL A 45 -18.44 11.89 14.55
C VAL A 45 -19.27 10.85 13.79
N GLU A 46 -18.60 10.12 12.92
CA GLU A 46 -19.19 8.97 12.22
C GLU A 46 -18.68 7.68 12.84
N LYS A 47 -19.62 6.76 13.07
CA LYS A 47 -19.28 5.42 13.56
C LYS A 47 -18.69 4.62 12.43
N SER A 48 -17.39 4.37 12.45
CA SER A 48 -16.71 3.50 11.51
C SER A 48 -16.21 2.25 12.19
N LEU A 49 -16.22 1.15 11.47
CA LEU A 49 -15.65 -0.12 11.94
C LEU A 49 -14.15 -0.09 11.64
N PHE A 50 -13.35 -0.07 12.68
CA PHE A 50 -11.90 -0.22 12.58
C PHE A 50 -11.55 -1.69 12.68
N TYR A 51 -10.95 -2.22 11.62
CA TYR A 51 -10.38 -3.55 11.62
C TYR A 51 -8.88 -3.45 11.90
N LYS A 52 -8.41 -4.28 12.80
CA LYS A 52 -6.96 -4.45 12.98
C LYS A 52 -6.44 -5.18 11.75
N SER A 53 -5.61 -4.52 10.97
CA SER A 53 -4.95 -5.09 9.79
C SER A 53 -3.46 -5.24 10.04
N ILE A 54 -2.88 -6.25 9.45
CA ILE A 54 -1.44 -6.50 9.46
C ILE A 54 -0.98 -6.35 8.01
N GLU A 55 -0.06 -5.45 7.76
CA GLU A 55 0.59 -5.31 6.46
C GLU A 55 1.90 -6.08 6.47
N THR A 56 2.11 -6.89 5.47
CA THR A 56 3.32 -7.68 5.32
C THR A 56 3.62 -7.93 3.85
N PHE A 57 4.83 -8.41 3.59
CA PHE A 57 5.26 -8.77 2.25
C PHE A 57 5.21 -10.28 2.08
N GLY A 58 4.89 -10.72 0.88
CA GLY A 58 4.85 -12.14 0.53
C GLY A 58 5.45 -12.41 -0.83
N THR A 59 5.77 -13.67 -1.06
CA THR A 59 6.25 -14.18 -2.34
C THR A 59 5.19 -15.06 -2.95
N ALA A 60 4.87 -14.81 -4.21
CA ALA A 60 3.97 -15.65 -4.98
C ALA A 60 4.72 -16.90 -5.47
N ILE A 61 4.21 -18.07 -5.11
CA ILE A 61 4.77 -19.36 -5.52
C ILE A 61 3.68 -20.19 -6.19
N ALA A 62 4.07 -21.05 -7.13
CA ALA A 62 3.15 -22.02 -7.72
C ALA A 62 2.68 -23.02 -6.65
N GLN A 63 1.40 -23.40 -6.68
CA GLN A 63 0.87 -24.40 -5.75
C GLN A 63 1.57 -25.75 -5.92
N ASN A 64 1.80 -26.16 -7.18
CA ASN A 64 2.54 -27.35 -7.52
C ASN A 64 3.76 -26.96 -8.32
N SER A 65 4.91 -27.39 -7.86
CA SER A 65 6.18 -27.21 -8.57
C SER A 65 6.95 -28.53 -8.52
N LYS A 66 7.48 -28.95 -9.66
CA LYS A 66 8.33 -30.13 -9.75
C LYS A 66 9.69 -29.74 -10.33
N ILE A 67 10.73 -30.22 -9.69
CA ILE A 67 12.11 -29.92 -10.06
C ILE A 67 12.74 -31.18 -10.66
N TYR A 68 13.28 -31.03 -11.84
CA TYR A 68 14.06 -32.05 -12.53
C TYR A 68 15.52 -31.61 -12.57
N ARG A 69 16.41 -32.50 -12.19
CA ARG A 69 17.84 -32.28 -12.30
C ARG A 69 18.42 -33.22 -13.35
N VAL A 70 19.09 -32.67 -14.35
CA VAL A 70 19.61 -33.41 -15.49
C VAL A 70 21.06 -33.03 -15.71
N GLN A 71 21.88 -34.01 -16.08
CA GLN A 71 23.24 -33.76 -16.52
C GLN A 71 23.23 -33.24 -17.95
N LYS A 72 23.98 -32.17 -18.22
CA LYS A 72 23.99 -31.50 -19.53
C LYS A 72 24.46 -32.42 -20.66
N ASP A 73 25.39 -33.31 -20.36
CA ASP A 73 25.95 -34.29 -21.30
C ASP A 73 24.97 -35.40 -21.71
N GLN A 74 23.90 -35.59 -20.93
CA GLN A 74 22.84 -36.57 -21.24
C GLN A 74 21.74 -36.00 -22.14
N ILE A 75 21.71 -34.71 -22.35
CA ILE A 75 20.65 -34.04 -23.08
C ILE A 75 20.87 -34.17 -24.58
N VAL A 76 19.82 -34.54 -25.31
CA VAL A 76 19.82 -34.62 -26.77
C VAL A 76 19.11 -33.39 -27.33
N GLY A 77 19.82 -32.66 -28.20
CA GLY A 77 19.25 -31.49 -28.88
C GLY A 77 19.40 -30.16 -28.14
N ASN A 78 18.81 -29.13 -28.70
CA ASN A 78 18.93 -27.77 -28.21
C ASN A 78 17.85 -27.47 -27.18
N LEU A 79 18.24 -27.03 -25.97
CA LEU A 79 17.36 -26.72 -24.84
C LEU A 79 16.78 -25.31 -24.93
N ASN A 80 15.91 -25.09 -25.88
CA ASN A 80 15.16 -23.83 -25.92
C ASN A 80 13.76 -24.00 -25.28
N ILE A 81 13.76 -24.35 -23.99
CA ILE A 81 12.54 -24.71 -23.23
C ILE A 81 12.11 -23.68 -22.21
N GLU A 82 12.91 -22.65 -21.96
CA GLU A 82 12.64 -21.64 -20.95
C GLU A 82 11.39 -20.87 -21.27
N ASN A 83 10.55 -20.65 -20.23
CA ASN A 83 9.28 -19.93 -20.32
C ASN A 83 8.20 -20.56 -21.22
N ARG A 84 8.36 -21.79 -21.66
CA ARG A 84 7.36 -22.51 -22.47
C ARG A 84 6.26 -23.12 -21.58
N PHE A 85 5.01 -23.05 -22.06
CA PHE A 85 3.92 -23.84 -21.48
C PHE A 85 3.90 -25.21 -22.10
N VAL A 86 3.72 -26.24 -21.26
CA VAL A 86 3.60 -27.62 -21.64
C VAL A 86 2.36 -28.26 -21.05
N LYS A 87 1.84 -29.26 -21.77
CA LYS A 87 0.72 -30.08 -21.29
C LYS A 87 1.23 -31.34 -20.63
N LYS A 88 0.44 -31.93 -19.75
CA LYS A 88 0.73 -33.21 -19.14
C LYS A 88 1.05 -34.28 -20.23
N GLY A 89 2.13 -35.01 -20.02
CA GLY A 89 2.62 -36.02 -20.95
C GLY A 89 3.50 -35.49 -22.09
N GLU A 90 3.66 -34.18 -22.22
CA GLU A 90 4.55 -33.58 -23.23
C GLU A 90 6.02 -33.73 -22.81
N ILE A 91 6.90 -34.02 -23.76
CA ILE A 91 8.34 -34.17 -23.49
C ILE A 91 8.93 -32.78 -23.18
N ILE A 92 9.48 -32.64 -21.98
CA ILE A 92 10.21 -31.44 -21.53
C ILE A 92 11.67 -31.52 -22.01
N ILE A 93 12.33 -32.64 -21.77
CA ILE A 93 13.73 -32.86 -22.11
C ILE A 93 13.90 -34.28 -22.73
N ALA A 94 14.52 -34.33 -23.90
CA ALA A 94 14.94 -35.58 -24.49
C ALA A 94 16.34 -35.93 -23.96
N LEU A 95 16.51 -37.15 -23.45
CA LEU A 95 17.78 -37.66 -22.95
C LEU A 95 18.30 -38.75 -23.86
N LYS A 96 19.63 -38.95 -23.82
CA LYS A 96 20.28 -40.14 -24.40
C LYS A 96 19.60 -41.37 -23.81
N ASP A 97 19.56 -42.46 -24.54
CA ASP A 97 18.92 -43.70 -24.13
C ASP A 97 17.39 -43.68 -24.06
N ASN A 98 16.75 -42.80 -24.81
CA ASN A 98 15.28 -42.64 -24.87
C ASN A 98 14.57 -42.42 -23.51
N LYS A 99 15.31 -42.02 -22.48
CA LYS A 99 14.78 -41.68 -21.19
C LYS A 99 14.30 -40.22 -21.20
N ASN A 100 13.17 -39.95 -21.82
CA ASN A 100 12.64 -38.60 -21.89
C ASN A 100 12.02 -38.18 -20.56
N ILE A 101 12.25 -36.93 -20.17
CA ILE A 101 11.53 -36.32 -19.08
C ILE A 101 10.25 -35.74 -19.64
N VAL A 102 9.11 -36.17 -19.07
CA VAL A 102 7.78 -35.77 -19.48
C VAL A 102 7.13 -34.92 -18.40
N ALA A 103 6.24 -34.03 -18.79
CA ALA A 103 5.47 -33.20 -17.87
C ALA A 103 4.44 -34.04 -17.11
N ASP A 104 4.45 -33.97 -15.77
CA ASP A 104 3.50 -34.68 -14.93
C ASP A 104 2.14 -33.98 -14.88
N PHE A 105 2.12 -32.66 -15.13
CA PHE A 105 0.95 -31.83 -15.18
C PHE A 105 1.15 -30.65 -16.15
N ASP A 106 0.08 -29.96 -16.47
CA ASP A 106 0.14 -28.74 -17.30
C ASP A 106 0.82 -27.62 -16.53
N GLY A 107 1.82 -26.99 -17.12
CA GLY A 107 2.53 -25.95 -16.42
C GLY A 107 3.50 -25.16 -17.28
N LYS A 108 4.21 -24.26 -16.65
CA LYS A 108 5.25 -23.44 -17.26
C LYS A 108 6.62 -23.95 -16.87
N ILE A 109 7.51 -24.01 -17.85
CA ILE A 109 8.87 -24.45 -17.63
C ILE A 109 9.76 -23.28 -17.25
N GLY A 110 10.49 -23.43 -16.14
CA GLY A 110 11.64 -22.63 -15.76
C GLY A 110 12.94 -23.39 -15.98
N LYS A 111 14.01 -22.69 -16.32
CA LYS A 111 15.36 -23.24 -16.51
C LYS A 111 16.34 -22.50 -15.58
N ARG A 112 17.20 -23.27 -14.92
CA ARG A 112 18.29 -22.73 -14.10
C ARG A 112 19.56 -23.57 -14.33
N GLU A 113 20.63 -22.89 -14.71
CA GLU A 113 21.96 -23.48 -14.78
C GLU A 113 22.72 -23.28 -13.48
N ILE A 114 23.50 -24.28 -13.06
CA ILE A 114 24.39 -24.13 -11.91
C ILE A 114 25.65 -23.42 -12.40
N ALA A 115 26.07 -22.41 -11.65
CA ALA A 115 27.24 -21.59 -11.98
C ALA A 115 28.50 -22.47 -12.14
N GLN A 116 29.37 -22.09 -13.07
CA GLN A 116 30.68 -22.77 -13.27
C GLN A 116 31.51 -22.72 -11.99
N GLY A 117 32.26 -23.77 -11.72
CA GLY A 117 33.10 -23.90 -10.53
C GLY A 117 32.38 -24.37 -9.27
N VAL A 118 31.05 -24.47 -9.29
CA VAL A 118 30.27 -25.05 -8.20
C VAL A 118 30.09 -26.55 -8.40
N LEU A 119 30.06 -27.31 -7.31
CA LEU A 119 29.80 -28.75 -7.36
C LEU A 119 28.47 -29.03 -8.11
N GLY A 120 28.53 -29.86 -9.13
CA GLY A 120 27.39 -30.14 -9.98
C GLY A 120 27.15 -29.12 -11.10
N SER A 121 28.15 -28.30 -11.46
CA SER A 121 28.06 -27.29 -12.54
C SER A 121 27.64 -27.87 -13.90
N ASN A 122 27.89 -29.16 -14.15
CA ASN A 122 27.39 -29.85 -15.35
C ASN A 122 25.91 -30.25 -15.27
N SER A 123 25.18 -29.73 -14.28
CA SER A 123 23.75 -30.00 -14.09
C SER A 123 22.89 -28.84 -14.53
N LEU A 124 21.76 -29.19 -15.09
CA LEU A 124 20.67 -28.31 -15.43
C LEU A 124 19.50 -28.59 -14.49
N ILE A 125 18.95 -27.56 -13.88
CA ILE A 125 17.72 -27.63 -13.11
C ILE A 125 16.60 -27.11 -14.00
N VAL A 126 15.57 -27.91 -14.17
CA VAL A 126 14.35 -27.54 -14.87
C VAL A 126 13.21 -27.64 -13.88
N THR A 127 12.42 -26.59 -13.78
CA THR A 127 11.20 -26.56 -12.96
C THR A 127 9.98 -26.64 -13.85
N LEU A 128 8.96 -27.33 -13.40
CA LEU A 128 7.64 -27.33 -13.98
C LEU A 128 6.68 -26.77 -12.93
N ASP A 129 6.12 -25.59 -13.21
CA ASP A 129 5.30 -24.84 -12.27
C ASP A 129 3.84 -24.77 -12.75
N ASP A 130 2.91 -25.26 -11.94
CA ASP A 130 1.49 -25.11 -12.18
C ASP A 130 1.03 -23.70 -11.76
N LEU A 131 0.74 -22.87 -12.75
CA LEU A 131 0.31 -21.49 -12.52
C LEU A 131 -1.21 -21.30 -12.41
N LYS A 132 -2.00 -22.39 -12.38
CA LYS A 132 -3.47 -22.30 -12.23
C LYS A 132 -3.85 -21.75 -10.87
N LYS A 133 -3.07 -22.09 -9.83
CA LYS A 133 -3.23 -21.57 -8.48
C LYS A 133 -1.89 -21.11 -7.94
N ILE A 134 -1.92 -19.94 -7.31
CA ILE A 134 -0.75 -19.32 -6.71
C ILE A 134 -0.98 -19.26 -5.21
N ILE A 135 0.02 -19.62 -4.46
CA ILE A 135 0.09 -19.48 -3.00
C ILE A 135 0.94 -18.24 -2.73
N ILE A 136 0.50 -17.40 -1.81
CA ILE A 136 1.30 -16.29 -1.32
C ILE A 136 1.90 -16.71 0.02
N ASP A 137 3.20 -16.94 0.01
CA ASP A 137 3.96 -17.19 1.23
C ASP A 137 4.30 -15.87 1.90
N ILE A 138 3.81 -15.67 3.11
CA ILE A 138 3.95 -14.42 3.88
C ILE A 138 4.69 -14.68 5.18
N LYS A 139 5.54 -13.74 5.57
CA LYS A 139 6.21 -13.76 6.88
C LYS A 139 5.48 -12.84 7.84
N ILE A 140 4.92 -13.40 8.89
CA ILE A 140 4.20 -12.65 9.90
C ILE A 140 5.02 -12.64 11.19
N PRO A 141 5.20 -11.48 11.83
CA PRO A 141 5.87 -11.39 13.12
C PRO A 141 5.15 -12.23 14.19
N GLU A 142 5.94 -12.85 15.08
CA GLU A 142 5.46 -13.82 16.07
C GLU A 142 4.36 -13.26 17.00
N ASN A 143 4.44 -11.96 17.31
CA ASN A 143 3.44 -11.30 18.14
C ASN A 143 2.02 -11.29 17.56
N TYR A 144 1.86 -11.62 16.28
CA TYR A 144 0.55 -11.71 15.62
C TYR A 144 0.05 -13.14 15.42
N VAL A 145 0.86 -14.15 15.70
CA VAL A 145 0.50 -15.55 15.47
C VAL A 145 -0.78 -15.95 16.21
N GLY A 146 -0.96 -15.44 17.44
CA GLY A 146 -2.15 -15.74 18.25
C GLY A 146 -3.48 -15.24 17.69
N VAL A 147 -3.46 -14.31 16.75
CA VAL A 147 -4.69 -13.77 16.14
C VAL A 147 -4.96 -14.36 14.75
N LEU A 148 -4.03 -15.12 14.20
CA LEU A 148 -4.18 -15.76 12.89
C LEU A 148 -5.10 -16.98 12.99
N LYS A 149 -6.08 -17.02 12.12
CA LYS A 149 -7.02 -18.13 11.99
C LYS A 149 -7.31 -18.40 10.51
N PRO A 150 -7.56 -19.66 10.13
CA PRO A 150 -8.06 -19.96 8.79
C PRO A 150 -9.34 -19.18 8.48
N GLY A 151 -9.44 -18.71 7.25
CA GLY A 151 -10.61 -17.95 6.78
C GLY A 151 -10.54 -16.42 7.00
N LEU A 152 -9.43 -15.90 7.50
CA LEU A 152 -9.23 -14.45 7.53
C LEU A 152 -9.17 -13.89 6.11
N LYS A 153 -9.74 -12.70 5.94
CA LYS A 153 -9.68 -11.98 4.66
C LYS A 153 -8.27 -11.43 4.45
N ALA A 154 -7.72 -11.65 3.27
CA ALA A 154 -6.45 -11.09 2.85
C ALA A 154 -6.66 -10.24 1.60
N GLU A 155 -6.00 -9.11 1.56
CA GLU A 155 -5.97 -8.21 0.41
C GLU A 155 -4.54 -8.17 -0.12
N ILE A 156 -4.37 -8.49 -1.39
CA ILE A 156 -3.06 -8.58 -2.03
C ILE A 156 -2.94 -7.42 -3.01
N LYS A 157 -1.94 -6.57 -2.79
CA LYS A 157 -1.55 -5.48 -3.69
C LYS A 157 -0.25 -5.84 -4.37
N ASN A 158 -0.20 -5.72 -5.68
CA ASN A 158 1.00 -5.92 -6.45
C ASN A 158 1.40 -4.60 -7.12
N SER A 159 2.64 -4.18 -6.92
CA SER A 159 3.17 -2.94 -7.49
C SER A 159 3.28 -2.96 -9.02
N ALA A 160 3.42 -4.15 -9.62
CA ALA A 160 3.50 -4.31 -11.07
C ALA A 160 2.13 -4.24 -11.77
N PHE A 161 1.07 -4.55 -11.04
CA PHE A 161 -0.30 -4.51 -11.56
C PHE A 161 -1.12 -3.62 -10.65
N ASN A 162 -1.70 -2.57 -11.19
CA ASN A 162 -2.56 -1.66 -10.44
C ASN A 162 -3.91 -2.32 -10.07
N LYS A 163 -3.84 -3.57 -9.57
CA LYS A 163 -4.97 -4.42 -9.20
C LYS A 163 -4.82 -4.94 -7.78
N THR A 164 -5.94 -4.93 -7.09
CA THR A 164 -6.08 -5.53 -5.76
C THR A 164 -6.82 -6.85 -5.91
N PHE A 165 -6.28 -7.90 -5.34
CA PHE A 165 -6.89 -9.22 -5.28
C PHE A 165 -7.42 -9.47 -3.85
N LYS A 166 -8.61 -10.01 -3.74
CA LYS A 166 -9.28 -10.33 -2.47
C LYS A 166 -9.52 -11.81 -2.35
#